data_0457985790f4f5e2ee32736b9873862e
#
_entry.id   0457985790f4f5e2ee32736b9873862e
#
_cell.length_a   1.000
_cell.length_b   1.000
_cell.length_c   1.000
_cell.angle_alpha   90.00
_cell.angle_beta   90.00
_cell.angle_gamma   90.00
#
_symmetry.space_group_name_H-M   'P 1'
#
loop_
_entity.id
_entity.type
_entity.pdbx_description
1 polymer ?
#
loop_
_entity_poly.entity_id
_entity_poly.type
_entity_poly.pdbx_seq_one_letter_code
_entity_poly.pdbx_strand_id
1 'polypeptide(L)'
;MPLRVCVLGGTGFVGHALVKRLAADGHSVTVLSRNMALHPERLLPPGVMVRETNVYDPDDLQIQFAGMDAVINLVGILNERGDNGRGFRRAHVELTQFVVSACRQAGVRRLLQMSSLNAGRGRSHYLKSRGEAEAVVKASGLRWTIFEPSVIYGIGDGLFTRFGQLLRLAPVMPLARADAKFAPVFVGDVVEAFRRALAEPRSVGEVYELYGPDVFSLAEIVRMTARQLGMRRWILPLPDALGRLQALAFDHVPGKPFSSDNFRSLLTDSVGGIDGLHRLGIEPTRVAKILPDILGHANDKQARYARFRARHV
;
A
#
# COMPACT_ATOMS: atom_id res chain seq x y z
N MET A 1 18.83 16.44 11.00
CA MET A 1 19.67 16.82 9.84
C MET A 1 19.02 16.33 8.55
N PRO A 2 19.11 17.07 7.43
CA PRO A 2 18.68 16.58 6.13
C PRO A 2 19.40 15.29 5.76
N LEU A 3 18.67 14.30 5.25
CA LEU A 3 19.19 13.01 4.77
C LEU A 3 19.00 12.90 3.26
N ARG A 4 19.86 12.13 2.61
CA ARG A 4 19.68 11.68 1.22
C ARG A 4 18.97 10.35 1.24
N VAL A 5 17.71 10.33 0.78
CA VAL A 5 16.84 9.17 0.89
C VAL A 5 16.45 8.67 -0.50
N CYS A 6 16.73 7.41 -0.78
CA CYS A 6 16.28 6.76 -2.01
C CYS A 6 14.98 5.98 -1.76
N VAL A 7 13.96 6.19 -2.59
CA VAL A 7 12.63 5.59 -2.42
C VAL A 7 12.25 4.77 -3.65
N LEU A 8 12.13 3.46 -3.46
CA LEU A 8 11.54 2.55 -4.44
C LEU A 8 10.02 2.51 -4.24
N GLY A 9 9.27 2.61 -5.32
CA GLY A 9 7.81 2.71 -5.26
C GLY A 9 7.29 4.11 -4.87
N GLY A 10 8.15 5.14 -4.96
CA GLY A 10 7.82 6.53 -4.61
C GLY A 10 6.71 7.16 -5.47
N THR A 11 6.42 6.61 -6.65
CA THR A 11 5.33 7.04 -7.55
C THR A 11 3.97 6.38 -7.23
N GLY A 12 3.95 5.39 -6.32
CA GLY A 12 2.72 4.72 -5.88
C GLY A 12 1.92 5.55 -4.87
N PHE A 13 0.76 5.02 -4.44
CA PHE A 13 -0.16 5.69 -3.52
C PHE A 13 0.51 6.15 -2.21
N VAL A 14 1.12 5.22 -1.48
CA VAL A 14 1.85 5.55 -0.24
C VAL A 14 3.12 6.34 -0.54
N GLY A 15 3.84 5.94 -1.60
CA GLY A 15 5.11 6.54 -1.99
C GLY A 15 4.98 8.03 -2.29
N HIS A 16 3.95 8.42 -3.03
CA HIS A 16 3.70 9.83 -3.36
C HIS A 16 3.48 10.69 -2.11
N ALA A 17 2.70 10.19 -1.14
CA ALA A 17 2.48 10.88 0.12
C ALA A 17 3.76 10.97 0.97
N LEU A 18 4.53 9.87 1.02
CA LEU A 18 5.80 9.83 1.76
C LEU A 18 6.86 10.76 1.16
N VAL A 19 7.02 10.73 -0.17
CA VAL A 19 7.98 11.60 -0.87
C VAL A 19 7.67 13.07 -0.63
N LYS A 20 6.39 13.48 -0.71
CA LYS A 20 5.96 14.84 -0.37
C LYS A 20 6.34 15.23 1.06
N ARG A 21 6.12 14.33 2.01
CA ARG A 21 6.44 14.60 3.40
C ARG A 21 7.93 14.71 3.64
N LEU A 22 8.73 13.79 3.11
CA LEU A 22 10.19 13.81 3.26
C LEU A 22 10.82 15.07 2.62
N ALA A 23 10.34 15.48 1.45
CA ALA A 23 10.77 16.70 0.80
C ALA A 23 10.41 17.94 1.63
N ALA A 24 9.20 18.00 2.21
CA ALA A 24 8.77 19.08 3.09
C ALA A 24 9.59 19.16 4.39
N ASP A 25 10.07 18.03 4.89
CA ASP A 25 10.99 17.98 6.04
C ASP A 25 12.44 18.33 5.67
N GLY A 26 12.72 18.70 4.41
CA GLY A 26 14.01 19.16 3.92
C GLY A 26 15.00 18.04 3.55
N HIS A 27 14.53 16.79 3.42
CA HIS A 27 15.37 15.69 2.95
C HIS A 27 15.59 15.79 1.42
N SER A 28 16.77 15.34 0.95
CA SER A 28 17.03 15.14 -0.46
C SER A 28 16.47 13.77 -0.89
N VAL A 29 15.41 13.77 -1.69
CA VAL A 29 14.70 12.55 -2.04
C VAL A 29 14.96 12.16 -3.49
N THR A 30 15.43 10.94 -3.72
CA THR A 30 15.54 10.30 -5.04
C THR A 30 14.50 9.20 -5.16
N VAL A 31 13.63 9.26 -6.17
CA VAL A 31 12.62 8.26 -6.47
C VAL A 31 13.09 7.41 -7.65
N LEU A 32 13.12 6.09 -7.49
CA LEU A 32 13.40 5.17 -8.59
C LEU A 32 12.11 4.74 -9.27
N SER A 33 12.05 4.94 -10.58
CA SER A 33 10.91 4.55 -11.42
C SER A 33 11.38 3.68 -12.58
N ARG A 34 10.59 2.70 -12.97
CA ARG A 34 10.86 1.83 -14.13
C ARG A 34 10.50 2.48 -15.46
N ASN A 35 9.66 3.50 -15.44
CA ASN A 35 9.21 4.22 -16.61
C ASN A 35 8.78 5.63 -16.21
N MET A 36 9.57 6.62 -16.54
CA MET A 36 9.30 8.02 -16.23
C MET A 36 8.09 8.57 -17.01
N ALA A 37 7.84 8.06 -18.21
CA ALA A 37 6.73 8.53 -19.05
C ALA A 37 5.34 8.22 -18.46
N LEU A 38 5.23 7.17 -17.63
CA LEU A 38 3.97 6.80 -16.96
C LEU A 38 3.69 7.61 -15.70
N HIS A 39 4.66 8.35 -15.19
CA HIS A 39 4.57 9.10 -13.96
C HIS A 39 4.97 10.55 -14.20
N PRO A 40 4.05 11.42 -14.58
CA PRO A 40 4.37 12.81 -14.86
C PRO A 40 5.00 13.45 -13.62
N GLU A 41 6.21 13.98 -13.76
CA GLU A 41 7.00 14.68 -12.72
C GLU A 41 6.21 15.83 -12.05
N ARG A 42 5.18 16.33 -12.74
CA ARG A 42 4.28 17.38 -12.25
C ARG A 42 3.55 17.05 -10.93
N LEU A 43 3.53 15.77 -10.52
CA LEU A 43 2.89 15.35 -9.28
C LEU A 43 3.85 15.28 -8.09
N LEU A 44 5.16 15.33 -8.32
CA LEU A 44 6.15 15.32 -7.25
C LEU A 44 6.59 16.75 -6.88
N PRO A 45 6.94 17.01 -5.61
CA PRO A 45 7.41 18.32 -5.17
C PRO A 45 8.67 18.77 -5.91
N PRO A 46 8.88 20.09 -6.08
CA PRO A 46 10.17 20.61 -6.54
C PRO A 46 11.32 20.10 -5.66
N GLY A 47 12.46 19.75 -6.29
CA GLY A 47 13.64 19.23 -5.58
C GLY A 47 13.65 17.74 -5.34
N VAL A 48 12.57 17.01 -5.68
CA VAL A 48 12.57 15.55 -5.72
C VAL A 48 13.18 15.11 -7.06
N MET A 49 14.22 14.29 -6.99
CA MET A 49 14.85 13.71 -8.17
C MET A 49 14.16 12.40 -8.54
N VAL A 50 13.74 12.25 -9.79
CA VAL A 50 13.26 10.98 -10.33
C VAL A 50 14.30 10.40 -11.26
N ARG A 51 14.64 9.13 -11.07
CA ARG A 51 15.60 8.41 -11.92
C ARG A 51 14.96 7.18 -12.50
N GLU A 52 15.07 7.01 -13.79
CA GLU A 52 14.69 5.76 -14.46
C GLU A 52 15.73 4.70 -14.15
N THR A 53 15.31 3.57 -13.64
CA THR A 53 16.19 2.53 -13.11
C THR A 53 15.53 1.16 -13.28
N ASN A 54 16.31 0.20 -13.76
CA ASN A 54 15.91 -1.19 -13.70
C ASN A 54 16.13 -1.73 -12.28
N VAL A 55 15.11 -1.69 -11.46
CA VAL A 55 15.17 -2.15 -10.05
C VAL A 55 15.46 -3.66 -9.89
N TYR A 56 15.48 -4.41 -10.99
CA TYR A 56 15.88 -5.82 -11.03
C TYR A 56 17.31 -6.02 -11.52
N ASP A 57 18.07 -4.95 -11.68
CA ASP A 57 19.49 -4.97 -11.97
C ASP A 57 20.25 -4.51 -10.72
N PRO A 58 21.05 -5.42 -10.08
CA PRO A 58 21.79 -5.06 -8.87
C PRO A 58 22.82 -3.95 -9.07
N ASP A 59 23.44 -3.87 -10.26
CA ASP A 59 24.47 -2.86 -10.57
C ASP A 59 23.83 -1.48 -10.72
N ASP A 60 22.67 -1.40 -11.40
CA ASP A 60 21.88 -0.18 -11.48
C ASP A 60 21.50 0.31 -10.07
N LEU A 61 21.00 -0.60 -9.22
CA LEU A 61 20.62 -0.24 -7.85
C LEU A 61 21.81 0.23 -7.03
N GLN A 62 22.98 -0.42 -7.14
CA GLN A 62 24.19 -0.03 -6.44
C GLN A 62 24.59 1.41 -6.80
N ILE A 63 24.56 1.76 -8.10
CA ILE A 63 24.85 3.12 -8.57
C ILE A 63 23.86 4.13 -7.97
N GLN A 64 22.56 3.81 -7.96
CA GLN A 64 21.55 4.71 -7.42
C GLN A 64 21.63 4.87 -5.89
N PHE A 65 22.12 3.87 -5.18
CA PHE A 65 22.25 3.91 -3.72
C PHE A 65 23.57 4.53 -3.27
N ALA A 66 24.54 4.73 -4.16
CA ALA A 66 25.81 5.37 -3.81
C ALA A 66 25.58 6.74 -3.18
N GLY A 67 26.14 6.91 -1.97
CA GLY A 67 26.03 8.14 -1.20
C GLY A 67 24.66 8.42 -0.57
N MET A 68 23.70 7.50 -0.59
CA MET A 68 22.44 7.64 0.15
C MET A 68 22.62 7.30 1.63
N ASP A 69 21.89 8.00 2.49
CA ASP A 69 21.89 7.77 3.93
C ASP A 69 20.87 6.68 4.33
N ALA A 70 19.78 6.57 3.55
CA ALA A 70 18.75 5.57 3.75
C ALA A 70 18.07 5.15 2.44
N VAL A 71 17.58 3.91 2.42
CA VAL A 71 16.73 3.35 1.35
C VAL A 71 15.38 2.99 1.94
N ILE A 72 14.31 3.35 1.23
CA ILE A 72 12.93 2.99 1.57
C ILE A 72 12.36 2.16 0.43
N ASN A 73 11.95 0.92 0.73
CA ASN A 73 11.32 0.03 -0.23
C ASN A 73 9.81 -0.09 0.04
N LEU A 74 9.02 0.54 -0.81
CA LEU A 74 7.54 0.51 -0.77
C LEU A 74 6.95 -0.39 -1.86
N VAL A 75 7.79 -1.06 -2.66
CA VAL A 75 7.32 -1.84 -3.81
C VAL A 75 6.47 -3.02 -3.34
N GLY A 76 5.33 -3.17 -4.00
CA GLY A 76 4.45 -4.29 -3.82
C GLY A 76 3.37 -4.34 -4.90
N ILE A 77 2.85 -5.54 -5.13
CA ILE A 77 1.72 -5.78 -6.01
C ILE A 77 0.61 -6.48 -5.22
N LEU A 78 -0.64 -6.25 -5.60
CA LEU A 78 -1.82 -6.89 -5.00
C LEU A 78 -2.38 -8.01 -5.88
N ASN A 79 -1.97 -8.05 -7.13
CA ASN A 79 -2.33 -9.09 -8.10
C ASN A 79 -1.13 -9.41 -8.98
N GLU A 80 -1.06 -10.65 -9.44
CA GLU A 80 -0.07 -11.12 -10.42
C GLU A 80 -0.73 -11.60 -11.72
N ARG A 81 0.06 -11.82 -12.75
CA ARG A 81 -0.39 -12.55 -13.95
C ARG A 81 -0.39 -14.04 -13.63
N GLY A 82 -1.51 -14.72 -13.86
CA GLY A 82 -1.72 -16.10 -13.41
C GLY A 82 -2.09 -16.17 -11.92
N ASP A 83 -1.88 -17.34 -11.30
CA ASP A 83 -2.14 -17.63 -9.88
C ASP A 83 -1.12 -18.67 -9.38
N ASN A 84 0.18 -18.41 -9.62
CA ASN A 84 1.27 -19.34 -9.30
C ASN A 84 2.32 -18.77 -8.33
N GLY A 85 2.13 -17.55 -7.84
CA GLY A 85 3.02 -16.88 -6.90
C GLY A 85 4.29 -16.29 -7.49
N ARG A 86 4.59 -16.51 -8.78
CA ARG A 86 5.84 -16.04 -9.40
C ARG A 86 5.94 -14.52 -9.44
N GLY A 87 4.83 -13.84 -9.78
CA GLY A 87 4.77 -12.38 -9.79
C GLY A 87 4.98 -11.78 -8.42
N PHE A 88 4.33 -12.34 -7.40
CA PHE A 88 4.53 -11.95 -6.01
C PHE A 88 5.96 -12.20 -5.54
N ARG A 89 6.51 -13.38 -5.80
CA ARG A 89 7.90 -13.70 -5.45
C ARG A 89 8.88 -12.71 -6.07
N ARG A 90 8.73 -12.43 -7.37
CA ARG A 90 9.58 -11.46 -8.08
C ARG A 90 9.48 -10.07 -7.46
N ALA A 91 8.26 -9.56 -7.22
CA ALA A 91 8.05 -8.20 -6.74
C ALA A 91 8.38 -8.01 -5.26
N HIS A 92 8.22 -9.03 -4.42
CA HIS A 92 8.42 -8.91 -2.98
C HIS A 92 9.77 -9.50 -2.54
N VAL A 93 10.12 -10.72 -2.99
CA VAL A 93 11.30 -11.44 -2.47
C VAL A 93 12.55 -11.08 -3.25
N GLU A 94 12.55 -11.32 -4.57
CA GLU A 94 13.73 -11.11 -5.41
C GLU A 94 14.16 -9.65 -5.42
N LEU A 95 13.19 -8.72 -5.57
CA LEU A 95 13.48 -7.29 -5.47
C LEU A 95 14.09 -6.93 -4.11
N THR A 96 13.57 -7.46 -3.01
CA THR A 96 14.12 -7.19 -1.68
C THR A 96 15.54 -7.75 -1.54
N GLN A 97 15.84 -8.90 -2.14
CA GLN A 97 17.22 -9.45 -2.19
C GLN A 97 18.16 -8.49 -2.93
N PHE A 98 17.76 -7.96 -4.09
CA PHE A 98 18.56 -6.98 -4.83
C PHE A 98 18.75 -5.68 -4.05
N VAL A 99 17.70 -5.15 -3.42
CA VAL A 99 17.78 -3.95 -2.57
C VAL A 99 18.77 -4.17 -1.40
N VAL A 100 18.70 -5.29 -0.71
CA VAL A 100 19.63 -5.61 0.39
C VAL A 100 21.05 -5.74 -0.10
N SER A 101 21.27 -6.42 -1.22
CA SER A 101 22.61 -6.57 -1.84
C SER A 101 23.18 -5.20 -2.23
N ALA A 102 22.41 -4.40 -2.95
CA ALA A 102 22.84 -3.06 -3.39
C ALA A 102 23.10 -2.11 -2.20
N CYS A 103 22.29 -2.15 -1.13
CA CYS A 103 22.55 -1.39 0.09
C CYS A 103 23.91 -1.75 0.69
N ARG A 104 24.24 -3.04 0.80
CA ARG A 104 25.52 -3.50 1.31
C ARG A 104 26.70 -3.03 0.46
N GLN A 105 26.59 -3.18 -0.86
CA GLN A 105 27.63 -2.80 -1.82
C GLN A 105 27.87 -1.29 -1.85
N ALA A 106 26.79 -0.48 -1.78
CA ALA A 106 26.85 0.96 -1.75
C ALA A 106 27.17 1.55 -0.36
N GLY A 107 27.30 0.72 0.68
CA GLY A 107 27.56 1.16 2.04
C GLY A 107 26.36 1.80 2.75
N VAL A 108 25.15 1.66 2.22
CA VAL A 108 23.92 2.17 2.85
C VAL A 108 23.51 1.23 3.98
N ARG A 109 23.47 1.74 5.20
CA ARG A 109 23.16 0.93 6.38
C ARG A 109 21.69 0.95 6.78
N ARG A 110 20.92 2.00 6.43
CA ARG A 110 19.54 2.19 6.87
C ARG A 110 18.56 1.74 5.80
N LEU A 111 17.71 0.74 6.12
CA LEU A 111 16.66 0.23 5.24
C LEU A 111 15.30 0.27 5.94
N LEU A 112 14.31 0.89 5.33
CA LEU A 112 12.91 0.84 5.74
C LEU A 112 12.10 0.03 4.72
N GLN A 113 11.43 -1.01 5.19
CA GLN A 113 10.71 -1.96 4.33
C GLN A 113 9.22 -1.92 4.59
N MET A 114 8.43 -1.73 3.54
CA MET A 114 6.98 -1.95 3.58
C MET A 114 6.67 -3.44 3.44
N SER A 115 5.91 -3.97 4.37
CA SER A 115 5.35 -5.31 4.36
C SER A 115 3.82 -5.27 4.38
N SER A 116 3.18 -6.17 5.08
CA SER A 116 1.73 -6.17 5.34
C SER A 116 1.42 -6.93 6.62
N LEU A 117 0.33 -6.60 7.28
CA LEU A 117 -0.19 -7.43 8.38
C LEU A 117 -0.31 -8.90 7.96
N ASN A 118 0.04 -9.78 8.88
CA ASN A 118 0.04 -11.23 8.68
C ASN A 118 1.03 -11.73 7.62
N ALA A 119 2.10 -10.99 7.32
CA ALA A 119 3.19 -11.46 6.47
C ALA A 119 3.70 -12.83 6.94
N GLY A 120 3.84 -13.78 6.01
CA GLY A 120 4.21 -15.17 6.32
C GLY A 120 3.08 -16.02 6.93
N ARG A 121 1.93 -15.44 7.27
CA ARG A 121 0.78 -16.14 7.82
C ARG A 121 -0.32 -16.28 6.76
N GLY A 122 -1.06 -17.37 6.78
CA GLY A 122 -2.15 -17.60 5.82
C GLY A 122 -1.74 -18.35 4.55
N ARG A 123 -2.69 -18.47 3.62
CA ARG A 123 -2.58 -19.38 2.46
C ARG A 123 -2.29 -18.67 1.14
N SER A 124 -2.39 -17.34 1.08
CA SER A 124 -2.17 -16.58 -0.15
C SER A 124 -0.69 -16.52 -0.53
N HIS A 125 -0.41 -16.47 -1.81
CA HIS A 125 0.95 -16.21 -2.33
C HIS A 125 1.43 -14.82 -1.92
N TYR A 126 0.51 -13.85 -1.85
CA TYR A 126 0.79 -12.50 -1.37
C TYR A 126 1.39 -12.52 0.05
N LEU A 127 0.68 -13.09 1.02
CA LEU A 127 1.15 -13.11 2.42
C LEU A 127 2.43 -13.93 2.59
N LYS A 128 2.55 -15.08 1.90
CA LYS A 128 3.77 -15.90 1.92
C LYS A 128 4.97 -15.12 1.42
N SER A 129 4.86 -14.47 0.27
CA SER A 129 5.96 -13.70 -0.32
C SER A 129 6.34 -12.48 0.53
N ARG A 130 5.39 -11.85 1.24
CA ARG A 130 5.69 -10.79 2.21
C ARG A 130 6.54 -11.31 3.37
N GLY A 131 6.16 -12.46 3.95
CA GLY A 131 6.95 -13.08 5.03
C GLY A 131 8.34 -13.52 4.58
N GLU A 132 8.47 -14.08 3.37
CA GLU A 132 9.78 -14.41 2.80
C GLU A 132 10.65 -13.15 2.61
N ALA A 133 10.07 -12.04 2.14
CA ALA A 133 10.78 -10.76 2.00
C ALA A 133 11.24 -10.20 3.35
N GLU A 134 10.41 -10.31 4.39
CA GLU A 134 10.82 -9.92 5.75
C GLU A 134 11.99 -10.75 6.27
N ALA A 135 11.99 -12.05 6.02
CA ALA A 135 13.10 -12.93 6.41
C ALA A 135 14.42 -12.48 5.76
N VAL A 136 14.38 -12.07 4.48
CA VAL A 136 15.54 -11.50 3.77
C VAL A 136 16.02 -10.20 4.46
N VAL A 137 15.11 -9.30 4.80
CA VAL A 137 15.46 -8.04 5.48
C VAL A 137 16.03 -8.32 6.88
N LYS A 138 15.39 -9.17 7.66
CA LYS A 138 15.84 -9.55 9.04
C LYS A 138 17.23 -10.17 9.04
N ALA A 139 17.56 -10.98 8.03
CA ALA A 139 18.89 -11.60 7.87
C ALA A 139 19.93 -10.67 7.22
N SER A 140 19.55 -9.44 6.84
CA SER A 140 20.40 -8.57 6.02
C SER A 140 21.62 -8.00 6.74
N GLY A 141 21.64 -7.92 8.06
CA GLY A 141 22.67 -7.21 8.83
C GLY A 141 22.59 -5.68 8.69
N LEU A 142 21.61 -5.15 7.99
CA LEU A 142 21.35 -3.70 7.89
C LEU A 142 20.65 -3.17 9.15
N ARG A 143 20.64 -1.87 9.31
CA ARG A 143 19.79 -1.19 10.29
C ARG A 143 18.38 -1.05 9.73
N TRP A 144 17.64 -2.13 9.75
CA TRP A 144 16.32 -2.20 9.13
C TRP A 144 15.18 -1.81 10.08
N THR A 145 14.06 -1.40 9.52
CA THR A 145 12.75 -1.33 10.16
C THR A 145 11.71 -1.86 9.17
N ILE A 146 10.79 -2.70 9.64
CA ILE A 146 9.72 -3.28 8.84
C ILE A 146 8.40 -2.71 9.31
N PHE A 147 7.52 -2.35 8.36
CA PHE A 147 6.16 -1.90 8.64
C PHE A 147 5.17 -2.88 8.03
N GLU A 148 4.27 -3.38 8.87
CA GLU A 148 3.19 -4.29 8.52
C GLU A 148 1.84 -3.56 8.58
N PRO A 149 1.46 -2.80 7.55
CA PRO A 149 0.17 -2.13 7.54
C PRO A 149 -0.99 -3.10 7.30
N SER A 150 -2.13 -2.81 7.91
CA SER A 150 -3.44 -3.25 7.44
C SER A 150 -3.75 -2.60 6.09
N VAL A 151 -4.97 -2.74 5.57
CA VAL A 151 -5.35 -2.08 4.34
C VAL A 151 -5.25 -0.56 4.52
N ILE A 152 -4.47 0.07 3.63
CA ILE A 152 -4.19 1.51 3.70
C ILE A 152 -5.26 2.27 2.93
N TYR A 153 -5.82 3.33 3.55
CA TYR A 153 -6.83 4.18 2.93
C TYR A 153 -6.40 5.66 2.89
N GLY A 154 -7.00 6.41 1.96
CA GLY A 154 -6.74 7.83 1.76
C GLY A 154 -7.14 8.29 0.36
N ILE A 155 -6.91 9.55 0.02
CA ILE A 155 -7.23 10.08 -1.31
C ILE A 155 -6.44 9.33 -2.39
N GLY A 156 -7.15 8.70 -3.33
CA GLY A 156 -6.54 7.88 -4.38
C GLY A 156 -6.28 6.42 -3.99
N ASP A 157 -6.87 5.93 -2.89
CA ASP A 157 -6.71 4.56 -2.42
C ASP A 157 -7.31 3.50 -3.36
N GLY A 158 -6.88 2.27 -3.17
CA GLY A 158 -7.44 1.10 -3.82
C GLY A 158 -8.60 0.45 -3.07
N LEU A 159 -9.09 1.01 -1.95
CA LEU A 159 -10.15 0.45 -1.13
C LEU A 159 -11.47 1.19 -1.35
N PHE A 160 -11.65 2.34 -0.70
CA PHE A 160 -12.90 3.12 -0.77
C PHE A 160 -13.17 3.67 -2.17
N THR A 161 -12.13 4.17 -2.84
CA THR A 161 -12.24 4.68 -4.22
C THR A 161 -12.70 3.57 -5.16
N ARG A 162 -12.12 2.36 -5.06
CA ARG A 162 -12.47 1.23 -5.92
C ARG A 162 -13.89 0.72 -5.64
N PHE A 163 -14.26 0.54 -4.37
CA PHE A 163 -15.63 0.17 -4.04
C PHE A 163 -16.63 1.23 -4.48
N GLY A 164 -16.28 2.52 -4.35
CA GLY A 164 -17.10 3.61 -4.85
C GLY A 164 -17.33 3.54 -6.36
N GLN A 165 -16.34 3.13 -7.15
CA GLN A 165 -16.49 2.91 -8.58
C GLN A 165 -17.39 1.72 -8.88
N LEU A 166 -17.17 0.58 -8.22
CA LEU A 166 -17.98 -0.64 -8.41
C LEU A 166 -19.45 -0.43 -8.03
N LEU A 167 -19.72 0.25 -6.93
CA LEU A 167 -21.08 0.56 -6.47
C LEU A 167 -21.85 1.48 -7.42
N ARG A 168 -21.18 2.23 -8.30
CA ARG A 168 -21.82 3.03 -9.34
C ARG A 168 -22.29 2.18 -10.53
N LEU A 169 -21.70 1.02 -10.74
CA LEU A 169 -21.97 0.15 -11.91
C LEU A 169 -23.24 -0.71 -11.72
N ALA A 170 -23.53 -1.15 -10.48
CA ALA A 170 -24.64 -2.05 -10.23
C ALA A 170 -25.36 -1.77 -8.90
N PRO A 171 -26.69 -1.99 -8.83
CA PRO A 171 -27.47 -1.81 -7.60
C PRO A 171 -27.22 -2.93 -6.57
N VAL A 172 -26.76 -4.09 -7.02
CA VAL A 172 -26.43 -5.25 -6.19
C VAL A 172 -24.95 -5.55 -6.28
N MET A 173 -24.30 -5.75 -5.14
CA MET A 173 -22.89 -6.09 -5.03
C MET A 173 -22.72 -7.46 -4.37
N PRO A 174 -22.47 -8.52 -5.14
CA PRO A 174 -22.11 -9.81 -4.59
C PRO A 174 -20.69 -9.72 -3.99
N LEU A 175 -20.56 -10.09 -2.73
CA LEU A 175 -19.33 -9.88 -1.96
C LEU A 175 -18.86 -11.19 -1.32
N ALA A 176 -17.77 -11.73 -1.86
CA ALA A 176 -17.08 -12.87 -1.26
C ALA A 176 -16.43 -12.45 0.07
N ARG A 177 -16.45 -13.35 1.07
CA ARG A 177 -15.85 -13.12 2.37
C ARG A 177 -16.28 -11.79 3.00
N ALA A 178 -17.58 -11.53 2.96
CA ALA A 178 -18.18 -10.28 3.46
C ALA A 178 -17.92 -10.02 4.96
N ASP A 179 -17.63 -11.08 5.70
CA ASP A 179 -17.33 -11.12 7.14
C ASP A 179 -15.84 -10.89 7.48
N ALA A 180 -14.93 -10.97 6.50
CA ALA A 180 -13.50 -10.75 6.72
C ALA A 180 -13.24 -9.38 7.35
N LYS A 181 -12.44 -9.34 8.43
CA LYS A 181 -12.22 -8.15 9.25
C LYS A 181 -10.96 -7.39 8.84
N PHE A 182 -11.06 -6.08 8.93
CA PHE A 182 -9.98 -5.14 8.66
C PHE A 182 -9.94 -4.05 9.73
N ALA A 183 -8.74 -3.61 10.07
CA ALA A 183 -8.48 -2.38 10.81
C ALA A 183 -7.79 -1.36 9.89
N PRO A 184 -8.52 -0.67 8.98
CA PRO A 184 -7.92 0.19 7.96
C PRO A 184 -7.06 1.28 8.58
N VAL A 185 -5.86 1.51 8.03
CA VAL A 185 -4.93 2.53 8.49
C VAL A 185 -4.88 3.71 7.50
N PHE A 186 -4.87 4.93 8.02
CA PHE A 186 -4.76 6.14 7.19
C PHE A 186 -3.37 6.28 6.60
N VAL A 187 -3.28 6.64 5.32
CA VAL A 187 -1.99 6.81 4.62
C VAL A 187 -1.10 7.86 5.30
N GLY A 188 -1.69 8.90 5.88
CA GLY A 188 -0.96 9.93 6.62
C GLY A 188 -0.26 9.35 7.87
N ASP A 189 -0.90 8.43 8.58
CA ASP A 189 -0.33 7.78 9.77
C ASP A 189 0.80 6.83 9.35
N VAL A 190 0.64 6.12 8.22
CA VAL A 190 1.71 5.28 7.66
C VAL A 190 2.92 6.13 7.27
N VAL A 191 2.71 7.26 6.59
CA VAL A 191 3.77 8.20 6.22
C VAL A 191 4.49 8.74 7.45
N GLU A 192 3.73 9.11 8.49
CA GLU A 192 4.30 9.59 9.74
C GLU A 192 5.11 8.51 10.47
N ALA A 193 4.68 7.23 10.39
CA ALA A 193 5.43 6.10 10.93
C ALA A 193 6.80 5.95 10.25
N PHE A 194 6.85 6.01 8.92
CA PHE A 194 8.11 5.98 8.17
C PHE A 194 9.01 7.16 8.53
N ARG A 195 8.44 8.37 8.59
CA ARG A 195 9.15 9.59 8.93
C ARG A 195 9.80 9.51 10.31
N ARG A 196 9.04 9.11 11.33
CA ARG A 196 9.54 8.96 12.70
C ARG A 196 10.61 7.89 12.79
N ALA A 197 10.36 6.72 12.23
CA ALA A 197 11.34 5.64 12.25
C ALA A 197 12.63 5.96 11.51
N LEU A 198 12.59 6.81 10.49
CA LEU A 198 13.81 7.26 9.79
C LEU A 198 14.73 8.03 10.72
N ALA A 199 14.17 8.84 11.63
CA ALA A 199 14.91 9.67 12.58
C ALA A 199 15.20 8.96 13.92
N GLU A 200 14.40 7.91 14.29
CA GLU A 200 14.43 7.29 15.61
C GLU A 200 15.36 6.05 15.63
N PRO A 201 16.48 6.10 16.36
CA PRO A 201 17.41 4.96 16.45
C PRO A 201 16.78 3.69 17.04
N ARG A 202 15.81 3.84 17.96
CA ARG A 202 15.11 2.71 18.60
C ARG A 202 14.23 1.93 17.64
N SER A 203 13.95 2.45 16.44
CA SER A 203 13.20 1.74 15.40
C SER A 203 14.04 0.68 14.66
N VAL A 204 15.35 0.67 14.86
CA VAL A 204 16.27 -0.27 14.22
C VAL A 204 16.07 -1.68 14.77
N GLY A 205 15.86 -2.65 13.89
CA GLY A 205 15.59 -4.05 14.24
C GLY A 205 14.13 -4.31 14.66
N GLU A 206 13.25 -3.33 14.47
CA GLU A 206 11.86 -3.40 14.91
C GLU A 206 10.88 -3.66 13.76
N VAL A 207 9.79 -4.35 14.10
CA VAL A 207 8.61 -4.54 13.26
C VAL A 207 7.45 -3.76 13.89
N TYR A 208 6.77 -2.97 13.07
CA TYR A 208 5.62 -2.17 13.49
C TYR A 208 4.37 -2.59 12.72
N GLU A 209 3.38 -3.17 13.41
CA GLU A 209 2.05 -3.34 12.86
C GLU A 209 1.34 -1.99 12.81
N LEU A 210 0.86 -1.58 11.63
CA LEU A 210 0.20 -0.30 11.44
C LEU A 210 -1.27 -0.54 11.10
N TYR A 211 -2.16 -0.21 12.03
CA TYR A 211 -3.60 -0.39 11.86
C TYR A 211 -4.39 0.76 12.52
N GLY A 212 -5.60 0.97 12.02
CA GLY A 212 -6.49 2.00 12.53
C GLY A 212 -7.22 1.56 13.81
N PRO A 213 -7.88 2.52 14.48
CA PRO A 213 -8.51 2.28 15.78
C PRO A 213 -9.83 1.52 15.69
N ASP A 214 -10.42 1.43 14.50
CA ASP A 214 -11.72 0.82 14.28
C ASP A 214 -11.58 -0.46 13.43
N VAL A 215 -12.29 -1.51 13.81
CA VAL A 215 -12.34 -2.78 13.05
C VAL A 215 -13.67 -2.87 12.32
N PHE A 216 -13.61 -3.16 11.02
CA PHE A 216 -14.77 -3.30 10.16
C PHE A 216 -14.73 -4.62 9.38
N SER A 217 -15.88 -5.24 9.19
CA SER A 217 -16.03 -6.28 8.16
C SER A 217 -15.95 -5.68 6.76
N LEU A 218 -15.60 -6.49 5.77
CA LEU A 218 -15.60 -6.05 4.37
C LEU A 218 -16.97 -5.50 3.94
N ALA A 219 -18.06 -6.13 4.40
CA ALA A 219 -19.42 -5.66 4.14
C ALA A 219 -19.69 -4.28 4.76
N GLU A 220 -19.17 -4.00 5.96
CA GLU A 220 -19.32 -2.69 6.59
C GLU A 220 -18.55 -1.61 5.82
N ILE A 221 -17.33 -1.90 5.36
CA ILE A 221 -16.55 -1.00 4.51
C ILE A 221 -17.33 -0.64 3.25
N VAL A 222 -17.92 -1.63 2.56
CA VAL A 222 -18.71 -1.41 1.36
C VAL A 222 -19.99 -0.61 1.66
N ARG A 223 -20.68 -0.91 2.78
CA ARG A 223 -21.87 -0.15 3.20
C ARG A 223 -21.53 1.30 3.57
N MET A 224 -20.42 1.53 4.28
CA MET A 224 -19.94 2.90 4.59
C MET A 224 -19.66 3.67 3.30
N THR A 225 -18.99 3.04 2.32
CA THR A 225 -18.74 3.63 1.01
C THR A 225 -20.05 4.02 0.29
N ALA A 226 -21.02 3.11 0.27
CA ALA A 226 -22.34 3.38 -0.33
C ALA A 226 -23.07 4.54 0.36
N ARG A 227 -23.08 4.57 1.71
CA ARG A 227 -23.70 5.64 2.50
C ARG A 227 -23.05 6.98 2.24
N GLN A 228 -21.71 7.04 2.23
CA GLN A 228 -20.96 8.28 1.98
C GLN A 228 -21.26 8.84 0.58
N LEU A 229 -21.49 7.98 -0.40
CA LEU A 229 -21.86 8.36 -1.77
C LEU A 229 -23.38 8.65 -1.94
N GLY A 230 -24.19 8.54 -0.88
CA GLY A 230 -25.65 8.69 -0.94
C GLY A 230 -26.35 7.61 -1.75
N MET A 231 -25.74 6.41 -1.87
CA MET A 231 -26.26 5.31 -2.67
C MET A 231 -26.94 4.26 -1.79
N ARG A 232 -28.12 3.84 -2.19
CA ARG A 232 -28.78 2.64 -1.64
C ARG A 232 -28.34 1.45 -2.49
N ARG A 233 -27.57 0.51 -1.90
CA ARG A 233 -27.01 -0.66 -2.59
C ARG A 233 -27.25 -1.92 -1.76
N TRP A 234 -27.56 -3.01 -2.43
CA TRP A 234 -27.72 -4.31 -1.80
C TRP A 234 -26.37 -5.02 -1.80
N ILE A 235 -25.83 -5.26 -0.61
CA ILE A 235 -24.59 -6.03 -0.43
C ILE A 235 -25.01 -7.47 -0.16
N LEU A 236 -24.75 -8.37 -1.10
CA LEU A 236 -25.10 -9.78 -1.03
C LEU A 236 -23.88 -10.60 -0.61
N PRO A 237 -23.79 -11.06 0.67
CA PRO A 237 -22.74 -11.97 1.07
C PRO A 237 -22.82 -13.28 0.27
N LEU A 238 -21.68 -13.68 -0.30
CA LEU A 238 -21.59 -14.95 -1.03
C LEU A 238 -21.09 -16.06 -0.11
N PRO A 239 -21.68 -17.26 -0.14
CA PRO A 239 -21.07 -18.46 0.42
C PRO A 239 -19.67 -18.69 -0.17
N ASP A 240 -18.77 -19.32 0.58
CA ASP A 240 -17.37 -19.53 0.17
C ASP A 240 -17.22 -20.21 -1.19
N ALA A 241 -18.09 -21.18 -1.51
CA ALA A 241 -18.07 -21.85 -2.81
C ALA A 241 -18.31 -20.87 -3.97
N LEU A 242 -19.32 -19.99 -3.85
CA LEU A 242 -19.62 -18.97 -4.84
C LEU A 242 -18.56 -17.86 -4.86
N GLY A 243 -18.01 -17.50 -3.70
CA GLY A 243 -16.91 -16.55 -3.60
C GLY A 243 -15.64 -17.05 -4.31
N ARG A 244 -15.33 -18.35 -4.21
CA ARG A 244 -14.22 -18.97 -4.95
C ARG A 244 -14.47 -18.97 -6.45
N LEU A 245 -15.68 -19.30 -6.87
CA LEU A 245 -16.07 -19.26 -8.28
C LEU A 245 -16.00 -17.83 -8.85
N GLN A 246 -16.46 -16.83 -8.08
CA GLN A 246 -16.32 -15.42 -8.43
C GLN A 246 -14.85 -15.03 -8.63
N ALA A 247 -13.97 -15.41 -7.70
CA ALA A 247 -12.56 -15.12 -7.78
C ALA A 247 -11.90 -15.75 -9.01
N LEU A 248 -12.21 -17.03 -9.27
CA LEU A 248 -11.72 -17.76 -10.43
C LEU A 248 -12.18 -17.10 -11.76
N ALA A 249 -13.43 -16.69 -11.85
CA ALA A 249 -13.94 -15.98 -13.03
C ALA A 249 -13.21 -14.64 -13.23
N PHE A 250 -12.96 -13.90 -12.13
CA PHE A 250 -12.27 -12.61 -12.19
C PHE A 250 -10.77 -12.71 -12.41
N ASP A 251 -10.15 -13.87 -12.23
CA ASP A 251 -8.75 -14.09 -12.61
C ASP A 251 -8.50 -13.90 -14.11
N HIS A 252 -9.56 -14.08 -14.93
CA HIS A 252 -9.53 -13.91 -16.39
C HIS A 252 -9.96 -12.51 -16.87
N VAL A 253 -10.44 -11.65 -15.95
CA VAL A 253 -10.87 -10.28 -16.29
C VAL A 253 -9.67 -9.32 -16.26
N PRO A 254 -9.47 -8.47 -17.29
CA PRO A 254 -8.43 -7.45 -17.26
C PRO A 254 -8.51 -6.57 -16.00
N GLY A 255 -7.35 -6.33 -15.38
CA GLY A 255 -7.26 -5.56 -14.13
C GLY A 255 -7.62 -6.35 -12.86
N LYS A 256 -8.07 -7.60 -12.96
CA LYS A 256 -8.40 -8.52 -11.86
C LYS A 256 -9.06 -7.79 -10.69
N PRO A 257 -10.34 -7.43 -10.78
CA PRO A 257 -11.04 -6.72 -9.72
C PRO A 257 -11.03 -7.48 -8.38
N PHE A 258 -10.98 -8.81 -8.46
CA PHE A 258 -10.87 -9.73 -7.33
C PHE A 258 -10.23 -11.03 -7.82
N SER A 259 -9.15 -11.48 -7.21
CA SER A 259 -8.43 -12.69 -7.66
C SER A 259 -8.59 -13.85 -6.68
N SER A 260 -8.25 -15.05 -7.14
CA SER A 260 -8.18 -16.25 -6.28
C SER A 260 -7.20 -16.04 -5.12
N ASP A 261 -6.10 -15.30 -5.32
CA ASP A 261 -5.17 -14.97 -4.25
C ASP A 261 -5.75 -13.95 -3.27
N ASN A 262 -6.53 -12.96 -3.75
CA ASN A 262 -7.28 -12.06 -2.89
C ASN A 262 -8.29 -12.84 -2.02
N PHE A 263 -9.01 -13.82 -2.60
CA PHE A 263 -9.90 -14.68 -1.82
C PHE A 263 -9.14 -15.42 -0.71
N ARG A 264 -7.96 -16.00 -1.03
CA ARG A 264 -7.12 -16.67 -0.03
C ARG A 264 -6.60 -15.72 1.05
N SER A 265 -6.28 -14.47 0.69
CA SER A 265 -5.86 -13.44 1.65
C SER A 265 -6.98 -13.08 2.63
N LEU A 266 -8.24 -13.01 2.15
CA LEU A 266 -9.42 -12.73 2.97
C LEU A 266 -9.80 -13.86 3.96
N LEU A 267 -9.14 -15.01 3.92
CA LEU A 267 -9.28 -16.06 4.93
C LEU A 267 -8.56 -15.69 6.24
N THR A 268 -7.73 -14.64 6.23
CA THR A 268 -6.99 -14.15 7.39
C THR A 268 -7.40 -12.71 7.64
N ASP A 269 -7.93 -12.43 8.83
CA ASP A 269 -8.36 -11.08 9.20
C ASP A 269 -7.16 -10.11 9.24
N SER A 270 -7.31 -8.93 8.66
CA SER A 270 -6.27 -7.88 8.64
C SER A 270 -6.44 -6.94 9.84
N VAL A 271 -6.33 -7.52 11.03
CA VAL A 271 -6.44 -6.84 12.32
C VAL A 271 -5.13 -7.05 13.07
N GLY A 272 -4.54 -5.96 13.56
CA GLY A 272 -3.27 -6.01 14.29
C GLY A 272 -3.44 -6.45 15.74
N GLY A 273 -2.33 -6.89 16.34
CA GLY A 273 -2.25 -7.29 17.75
C GLY A 273 -1.29 -6.42 18.57
N ILE A 274 -0.28 -5.83 17.92
CA ILE A 274 0.73 -5.00 18.59
C ILE A 274 0.66 -3.59 18.00
N ASP A 275 0.25 -2.62 18.80
CA ASP A 275 0.05 -1.24 18.35
C ASP A 275 1.36 -0.53 17.99
N GLY A 276 1.75 -0.63 16.73
CA GLY A 276 2.96 -0.03 16.20
C GLY A 276 2.86 1.49 16.06
N LEU A 277 1.65 2.05 15.84
CA LEU A 277 1.47 3.50 15.74
C LEU A 277 1.69 4.18 17.09
N HIS A 278 1.07 3.69 18.16
CA HIS A 278 1.29 4.24 19.51
C HIS A 278 2.74 4.05 19.99
N ARG A 279 3.40 2.93 19.65
CA ARG A 279 4.83 2.73 19.92
C ARG A 279 5.73 3.79 19.24
N LEU A 280 5.28 4.34 18.13
CA LEU A 280 5.90 5.47 17.43
C LEU A 280 5.36 6.83 17.90
N GLY A 281 4.47 6.88 18.90
CA GLY A 281 3.84 8.11 19.41
C GLY A 281 2.83 8.72 18.44
N ILE A 282 2.21 7.91 17.57
CA ILE A 282 1.22 8.34 16.57
C ILE A 282 -0.17 7.89 17.03
N GLU A 283 -1.09 8.85 17.14
CA GLU A 283 -2.50 8.57 17.39
C GLU A 283 -3.19 8.17 16.07
N PRO A 284 -3.78 6.95 15.98
CA PRO A 284 -4.37 6.47 14.73
C PRO A 284 -5.59 7.28 14.28
N THR A 285 -5.64 7.64 13.02
CA THR A 285 -6.73 8.41 12.45
C THR A 285 -7.94 7.52 12.13
N ARG A 286 -9.14 7.92 12.60
CA ARG A 286 -10.40 7.21 12.33
C ARG A 286 -10.85 7.37 10.88
N VAL A 287 -11.40 6.28 10.31
CA VAL A 287 -11.95 6.26 8.94
C VAL A 287 -13.00 7.36 8.73
N ALA A 288 -13.90 7.55 9.68
CA ALA A 288 -14.97 8.54 9.59
C ALA A 288 -14.48 9.98 9.36
N LYS A 289 -13.26 10.32 9.82
CA LYS A 289 -12.67 11.65 9.65
C LYS A 289 -12.23 11.91 8.19
N ILE A 290 -11.73 10.90 7.50
CA ILE A 290 -11.09 11.05 6.18
C ILE A 290 -12.01 10.61 5.03
N LEU A 291 -12.97 9.72 5.30
CA LEU A 291 -13.84 9.17 4.27
C LEU A 291 -14.57 10.22 3.41
N PRO A 292 -15.06 11.37 3.97
CA PRO A 292 -15.63 12.44 3.18
C PRO A 292 -14.65 13.05 2.16
N ASP A 293 -13.37 13.17 2.52
CA ASP A 293 -12.34 13.74 1.64
C ASP A 293 -12.00 12.78 0.48
N ILE A 294 -12.10 11.48 0.71
CA ILE A 294 -11.84 10.44 -0.32
C ILE A 294 -12.97 10.39 -1.35
N LEU A 295 -14.21 10.37 -0.90
CA LEU A 295 -15.38 10.06 -1.73
C LEU A 295 -16.21 11.29 -2.10
N GLY A 296 -15.98 12.44 -1.44
CA GLY A 296 -16.81 13.64 -1.48
C GLY A 296 -18.07 13.50 -0.63
N HIS A 297 -18.79 14.60 -0.48
CA HIS A 297 -20.05 14.60 0.23
C HIS A 297 -21.21 14.23 -0.71
N ALA A 298 -22.16 13.43 -0.23
CA ALA A 298 -23.34 12.99 -0.99
C ALA A 298 -24.14 14.17 -1.59
N ASN A 299 -24.09 15.35 -0.95
CA ASN A 299 -24.80 16.57 -1.33
C ASN A 299 -23.91 17.65 -1.98
N ASP A 300 -22.67 17.32 -2.36
CA ASP A 300 -21.80 18.31 -2.98
C ASP A 300 -22.25 18.62 -4.41
N LYS A 301 -23.01 19.72 -4.55
CA LYS A 301 -23.50 20.23 -5.85
C LYS A 301 -22.33 20.56 -6.79
N GLN A 302 -21.20 21.05 -6.27
CA GLN A 302 -20.02 21.41 -7.07
C GLN A 302 -19.36 20.17 -7.66
N ALA A 303 -19.20 19.07 -6.89
CA ALA A 303 -18.71 17.79 -7.39
C ALA A 303 -19.66 17.19 -8.44
N ARG A 304 -20.98 17.41 -8.30
CA ARG A 304 -21.99 17.00 -9.28
C ARG A 304 -21.86 17.80 -10.59
N TYR A 305 -21.64 19.11 -10.53
CA TYR A 305 -21.43 19.96 -11.69
C TYR A 305 -20.06 19.71 -12.38
N ALA A 306 -19.01 19.46 -11.64
CA ALA A 306 -17.71 19.09 -12.20
C ALA A 306 -17.77 17.76 -12.98
N ARG A 307 -18.53 16.77 -12.49
CA ARG A 307 -18.78 15.50 -13.21
C ARG A 307 -19.65 15.69 -14.46
N PHE A 308 -20.59 16.63 -14.44
CA PHE A 308 -21.42 16.94 -15.61
C PHE A 308 -20.58 17.58 -16.72
N ARG A 309 -19.67 18.49 -16.38
CA ARG A 309 -18.74 19.11 -17.34
C ARG A 309 -17.73 18.11 -17.94
N ALA A 310 -17.22 17.16 -17.13
CA ALA A 310 -16.28 16.15 -17.61
C ALA A 310 -16.90 15.08 -18.54
N ARG A 311 -18.23 15.03 -18.67
CA ARG A 311 -18.96 14.14 -19.62
C ARG A 311 -19.29 14.79 -20.96
N HIS A 312 -19.07 16.07 -21.10
CA HIS A 312 -19.44 16.86 -22.28
C HIS A 312 -18.24 17.59 -22.90
N VAL A 313 -17.02 17.17 -22.55
CA VAL A 313 -15.74 17.48 -23.20
C VAL A 313 -15.14 16.14 -23.62
#